data_85160e3a94c62f57becb043a06e813ea
#
_entry.id   85160e3a94c62f57becb043a06e813ea
#
_cell.length_a   1.000
_cell.length_b   1.000
_cell.length_c   1.000
_cell.angle_alpha   90.00
_cell.angle_beta   90.00
_cell.angle_gamma   90.00
#
_symmetry.space_group_name_H-M   'P 1'
#
loop_
_entity.id
_entity.type
_entity.pdbx_description
1 polymer ?
#
loop_
_entity_poly.entity_id
_entity_poly.type
_entity_poly.pdbx_seq_one_letter_code
_entity_poly.pdbx_strand_id
1 'polypeptide(L)'
;MTSSRSRRAARLGGAALAAALLAATQATTALAAPGNPGAPRFSAGAPSLGDPYFPDQGNGGYDVRHYDVTFSYDPATKVMDATTVITAVATQDLDQFDLDFRGPEITSLKVGKHPADFRRDGQELVVTPRPKLKTGETFTVTVTYAGTPPVITDPDESIEGWVPTDDGAFVPGEPQGAPAWLPSNDSPTDKATFTFRATVPEGVTVVGNGRLVSKTTAKGRTTFVWDSAEPMATYLATVTLGNFTVNETTTPSGIPVYTAVDPRLEAQSAAAVARIPDILEFFSSIFGPYPYNQAGAIIDRAPDVGYALESQTKPIFSSAPSVGTMAHELAHQWYGDSVSVAKWSDIWLNEGFATYATWLWTEHTGGATAQQTFDSSSNYGRAATSSFWQVVTADPGPEDMFGNVPYNRGAMTLHALRGKIGDTAFFTLIKDWAAQHRYGNASTADFIQAAEKVSGKDLKAFFDVWLFQKGKPASW
;
A
#
# COMPACT_ATOMS: atom_id res chain seq x y z
N MET A 1 12.05 -1.72 68.02
CA MET A 1 11.02 -1.82 69.07
C MET A 1 9.88 -2.63 68.45
N THR A 2 9.84 -3.81 68.89
CA THR A 2 8.80 -4.69 69.48
C THR A 2 7.68 -5.08 68.56
N SER A 3 7.68 -6.32 68.04
CA SER A 3 7.25 -7.60 68.62
C SER A 3 5.71 -7.64 68.73
N SER A 4 4.98 -8.65 68.46
CA SER A 4 5.17 -10.09 68.41
C SER A 4 3.79 -10.79 68.23
N ARG A 5 3.85 -12.00 67.65
CA ARG A 5 3.17 -13.25 68.04
C ARG A 5 1.65 -13.40 67.85
N SER A 6 1.24 -14.21 66.94
CA SER A 6 1.00 -15.68 67.06
C SER A 6 -0.02 -16.12 68.10
N ARG A 7 -1.06 -16.89 67.68
CA ARG A 7 -1.40 -18.19 68.26
C ARG A 7 -2.43 -18.97 67.42
N ARG A 8 -2.10 -20.23 67.30
CA ARG A 8 -2.90 -21.36 66.83
C ARG A 8 -3.99 -21.71 67.83
N ALA A 9 -5.08 -22.27 67.40
CA ALA A 9 -5.71 -23.42 68.06
C ALA A 9 -6.61 -24.19 67.06
N ALA A 10 -6.42 -25.47 67.08
CA ALA A 10 -7.21 -26.51 66.37
C ALA A 10 -8.31 -27.07 67.31
N ARG A 11 -9.38 -27.61 66.78
CA ARG A 11 -9.87 -28.99 66.99
C ARG A 11 -11.35 -29.20 66.69
N LEU A 12 -11.60 -30.29 65.94
CA LEU A 12 -12.63 -31.33 66.12
C LEU A 12 -14.10 -30.90 65.92
N GLY A 13 -14.84 -31.40 64.93
CA GLY A 13 -15.17 -32.80 64.71
C GLY A 13 -16.68 -32.90 64.86
N GLY A 14 -17.40 -33.29 63.83
CA GLY A 14 -18.83 -33.52 63.91
C GLY A 14 -19.42 -33.98 62.57
N ALA A 15 -19.54 -35.29 62.38
CA ALA A 15 -20.25 -35.88 61.26
C ALA A 15 -21.77 -35.73 61.46
N ALA A 16 -22.47 -35.20 60.46
CA ALA A 16 -23.93 -35.33 60.40
C ALA A 16 -24.32 -35.68 58.98
N LEU A 17 -24.85 -36.87 58.82
CA LEU A 17 -25.58 -37.29 57.61
C LEU A 17 -26.77 -36.34 57.40
N ALA A 18 -26.90 -35.80 56.20
CA ALA A 18 -28.13 -35.20 55.74
C ALA A 18 -28.38 -35.62 54.26
N ALA A 19 -29.57 -36.14 54.08
CA ALA A 19 -30.06 -36.75 52.86
C ALA A 19 -30.04 -35.83 51.65
N ALA A 20 -29.58 -36.35 50.52
CA ALA A 20 -29.66 -35.69 49.22
C ALA A 20 -31.10 -35.71 48.70
N LEU A 21 -31.73 -34.54 48.61
CA LEU A 21 -32.89 -34.33 47.73
C LEU A 21 -32.33 -33.93 46.33
N LEU A 22 -32.44 -34.83 45.36
CA LEU A 22 -32.26 -34.50 43.94
C LEU A 22 -33.45 -33.64 43.51
N ALA A 23 -33.26 -32.34 43.38
CA ALA A 23 -34.14 -31.49 42.59
C ALA A 23 -33.64 -31.54 41.13
N ALA A 24 -34.31 -32.33 40.32
CA ALA A 24 -34.16 -32.34 38.86
C ALA A 24 -34.69 -31.00 38.31
N THR A 25 -33.83 -30.03 38.09
CA THR A 25 -34.14 -28.88 37.24
C THR A 25 -34.16 -29.33 35.79
N GLN A 26 -35.35 -29.51 35.25
CA GLN A 26 -35.55 -29.66 33.81
C GLN A 26 -35.12 -28.32 33.16
N ALA A 27 -33.92 -28.29 32.57
CA ALA A 27 -33.55 -27.26 31.62
C ALA A 27 -34.44 -27.47 30.38
N THR A 28 -35.48 -26.66 30.27
CA THR A 28 -36.18 -26.49 29.00
C THR A 28 -35.22 -25.85 28.02
N THR A 29 -34.59 -26.67 27.19
CA THR A 29 -33.95 -26.18 25.97
C THR A 29 -35.05 -25.57 25.10
N ALA A 30 -35.15 -24.26 25.11
CA ALA A 30 -35.91 -23.53 24.11
C ALA A 30 -35.30 -23.89 22.77
N LEU A 31 -35.90 -24.80 22.02
CA LEU A 31 -35.64 -25.00 20.61
C LEU A 31 -35.94 -23.65 19.95
N ALA A 32 -34.88 -22.91 19.55
CA ALA A 32 -35.02 -21.78 18.68
C ALA A 32 -35.83 -22.27 17.46
N ALA A 33 -36.95 -21.62 17.18
CA ALA A 33 -37.74 -21.92 16.00
C ALA A 33 -36.79 -21.84 14.77
N PRO A 34 -36.89 -22.80 13.82
CA PRO A 34 -36.10 -22.73 12.61
C PRO A 34 -36.46 -21.42 11.91
N GLY A 35 -35.52 -20.49 11.91
CA GLY A 35 -35.66 -19.27 11.15
C GLY A 35 -35.86 -19.63 9.69
N ASN A 36 -36.76 -18.92 9.04
CA ASN A 36 -37.13 -19.11 7.65
C ASN A 36 -35.87 -19.15 6.78
N PRO A 37 -35.48 -20.24 6.10
CA PRO A 37 -34.20 -20.36 5.40
C PRO A 37 -34.20 -19.65 4.04
N GLY A 38 -34.73 -18.41 3.96
CA GLY A 38 -34.88 -17.73 2.67
C GLY A 38 -34.95 -16.22 2.69
N ALA A 39 -34.92 -15.56 3.84
CA ALA A 39 -34.81 -14.09 3.84
C ALA A 39 -33.33 -13.67 3.86
N PRO A 40 -32.87 -12.86 2.90
CA PRO A 40 -31.49 -12.33 2.93
C PRO A 40 -31.28 -11.59 4.25
N ARG A 41 -30.24 -11.99 4.99
CA ARG A 41 -29.84 -11.29 6.23
C ARG A 41 -28.87 -10.19 5.85
N PHE A 42 -29.41 -9.03 5.51
CA PHE A 42 -28.60 -7.85 5.30
C PHE A 42 -27.90 -7.43 6.60
N SER A 43 -26.62 -7.07 6.48
CA SER A 43 -25.79 -6.60 7.58
C SER A 43 -24.89 -5.47 7.11
N ALA A 44 -24.30 -4.75 8.04
CA ALA A 44 -23.22 -3.83 7.73
C ALA A 44 -22.00 -4.58 7.20
N GLY A 45 -21.26 -3.96 6.26
CA GLY A 45 -19.91 -4.33 5.92
C GLY A 45 -19.00 -4.17 7.14
N ALA A 46 -17.85 -4.85 7.14
CA ALA A 46 -16.87 -4.63 8.18
C ALA A 46 -16.24 -3.23 8.01
N PRO A 47 -16.12 -2.43 9.08
CA PRO A 47 -15.55 -1.08 9.01
C PRO A 47 -14.01 -1.09 8.96
N SER A 48 -13.40 -2.25 8.77
CA SER A 48 -11.96 -2.42 8.63
C SER A 48 -11.65 -3.80 8.05
N LEU A 49 -10.53 -3.90 7.35
CA LEU A 49 -9.94 -5.18 6.92
C LEU A 49 -8.97 -5.77 7.94
N GLY A 50 -8.75 -5.06 9.06
CA GLY A 50 -8.01 -5.57 10.22
C GLY A 50 -6.50 -5.58 10.07
N ASP A 51 -5.93 -4.64 9.31
CA ASP A 51 -4.48 -4.45 9.28
C ASP A 51 -3.97 -4.06 10.67
N PRO A 52 -2.91 -4.72 11.19
CA PRO A 52 -2.45 -4.48 12.56
C PRO A 52 -1.80 -3.11 12.75
N TYR A 53 -1.30 -2.46 11.70
CA TYR A 53 -0.67 -1.14 11.77
C TYR A 53 -1.66 -0.01 11.52
N PHE A 54 -2.63 -0.25 10.65
CA PHE A 54 -3.67 0.69 10.26
C PHE A 54 -5.06 0.04 10.45
N PRO A 55 -5.49 -0.16 11.71
CA PRO A 55 -6.71 -0.93 12.00
C PRO A 55 -8.00 -0.26 11.51
N ASP A 56 -7.94 1.03 11.18
CA ASP A 56 -9.08 1.79 10.68
C ASP A 56 -9.06 1.93 9.14
N GLN A 57 -8.18 1.18 8.44
CA GLN A 57 -8.09 1.22 6.98
C GLN A 57 -8.79 0.05 6.32
N GLY A 58 -9.36 0.37 5.14
CA GLY A 58 -10.02 -0.59 4.28
C GLY A 58 -11.30 -1.14 4.87
N ASN A 59 -12.22 -1.53 4.03
CA ASN A 59 -13.58 -1.85 4.39
C ASN A 59 -14.03 -3.18 3.79
N GLY A 60 -14.81 -3.97 4.51
CA GLY A 60 -15.33 -5.26 4.06
C GLY A 60 -16.74 -5.18 3.49
N GLY A 61 -17.14 -6.27 2.83
CA GLY A 61 -18.50 -6.45 2.31
C GLY A 61 -18.65 -6.10 0.83
N TYR A 62 -17.63 -5.57 0.20
CA TYR A 62 -17.59 -5.28 -1.24
C TYR A 62 -16.16 -5.38 -1.77
N ASP A 63 -16.00 -5.30 -3.08
CA ASP A 63 -14.74 -5.39 -3.83
C ASP A 63 -14.83 -4.35 -4.95
N VAL A 64 -13.93 -3.37 -4.96
CA VAL A 64 -13.91 -2.28 -5.93
C VAL A 64 -13.30 -2.74 -7.24
N ARG A 65 -13.94 -2.34 -8.34
CA ARG A 65 -13.48 -2.65 -9.70
C ARG A 65 -12.90 -1.47 -10.43
N HIS A 66 -13.45 -0.27 -10.15
CA HIS A 66 -13.03 0.93 -10.87
C HIS A 66 -13.35 2.21 -10.08
N TYR A 67 -12.43 3.16 -10.15
CA TYR A 67 -12.61 4.54 -9.71
C TYR A 67 -12.59 5.48 -10.93
N ASP A 68 -13.66 6.21 -11.21
CA ASP A 68 -13.70 7.34 -12.16
C ASP A 68 -13.72 8.64 -11.34
N VAL A 69 -12.57 9.33 -11.29
CA VAL A 69 -12.34 10.51 -10.47
C VAL A 69 -12.30 11.72 -11.35
N THR A 70 -13.33 12.55 -11.27
CA THR A 70 -13.41 13.84 -11.99
C THR A 70 -13.23 14.97 -10.99
N PHE A 71 -12.26 15.84 -11.19
CA PHE A 71 -12.07 16.99 -10.32
C PHE A 71 -11.59 18.23 -11.07
N SER A 72 -11.85 19.40 -10.47
CA SER A 72 -11.14 20.62 -10.79
C SER A 72 -10.38 21.11 -9.57
N TYR A 73 -9.19 21.64 -9.80
CA TYR A 73 -8.34 22.21 -8.75
C TYR A 73 -7.75 23.52 -9.21
N ASP A 74 -7.64 24.46 -8.30
CA ASP A 74 -6.96 25.74 -8.55
C ASP A 74 -5.85 25.91 -7.50
N PRO A 75 -4.56 25.85 -7.91
CA PRO A 75 -3.43 26.01 -6.99
C PRO A 75 -3.44 27.33 -6.22
N ALA A 76 -4.02 28.39 -6.79
CA ALA A 76 -4.06 29.72 -6.15
C ALA A 76 -5.02 29.73 -4.95
N THR A 77 -6.13 29.02 -5.02
CA THR A 77 -7.11 28.92 -3.93
C THR A 77 -6.98 27.67 -3.10
N LYS A 78 -6.27 26.65 -3.61
CA LYS A 78 -6.14 25.30 -3.03
C LYS A 78 -7.47 24.57 -2.86
N VAL A 79 -8.48 24.96 -3.64
CA VAL A 79 -9.82 24.38 -3.59
C VAL A 79 -9.96 23.33 -4.69
N MET A 80 -10.52 22.20 -4.30
CA MET A 80 -10.93 21.11 -5.17
C MET A 80 -12.45 21.04 -5.21
N ASP A 81 -13.03 20.90 -6.42
CA ASP A 81 -14.39 20.42 -6.63
C ASP A 81 -14.32 19.08 -7.33
N ALA A 82 -14.89 18.03 -6.75
CA ALA A 82 -14.71 16.69 -7.24
C ALA A 82 -15.98 15.84 -7.23
N THR A 83 -16.02 14.86 -8.12
CA THR A 83 -16.96 13.76 -8.12
C THR A 83 -16.22 12.47 -8.39
N THR A 84 -16.32 11.52 -7.48
CA THR A 84 -15.80 10.17 -7.65
C THR A 84 -16.96 9.20 -7.88
N VAL A 85 -16.89 8.40 -8.93
CA VAL A 85 -17.78 7.28 -9.19
C VAL A 85 -17.03 5.98 -8.95
N ILE A 86 -17.44 5.25 -7.92
CA ILE A 86 -16.85 3.95 -7.53
C ILE A 86 -17.75 2.86 -8.09
N THR A 87 -17.20 1.93 -8.86
CA THR A 87 -17.90 0.71 -9.29
C THR A 87 -17.39 -0.47 -8.47
N ALA A 88 -18.28 -1.13 -7.74
CA ALA A 88 -17.95 -2.23 -6.85
C ALA A 88 -18.92 -3.39 -6.98
N VAL A 89 -18.54 -4.55 -6.44
CA VAL A 89 -19.35 -5.75 -6.32
C VAL A 89 -19.57 -6.07 -4.85
N ALA A 90 -20.81 -6.21 -4.41
CA ALA A 90 -21.10 -6.62 -3.04
C ALA A 90 -20.68 -8.09 -2.81
N THR A 91 -19.87 -8.34 -1.79
CA THR A 91 -19.42 -9.70 -1.42
C THR A 91 -20.29 -10.34 -0.35
N GLN A 92 -21.22 -9.57 0.23
CA GLN A 92 -22.27 -10.00 1.16
C GLN A 92 -23.56 -9.22 0.93
N ASP A 93 -24.68 -9.61 1.56
CA ASP A 93 -25.91 -8.83 1.57
C ASP A 93 -25.74 -7.61 2.49
N LEU A 94 -25.70 -6.39 1.91
CA LEU A 94 -25.34 -5.14 2.61
C LEU A 94 -26.54 -4.24 2.85
N ASP A 95 -26.71 -3.77 4.08
CA ASP A 95 -27.57 -2.63 4.42
C ASP A 95 -26.79 -1.39 4.83
N GLN A 96 -25.49 -1.50 5.02
CA GLN A 96 -24.52 -0.44 5.24
C GLN A 96 -23.16 -0.88 4.73
N PHE A 97 -22.36 0.05 4.23
CA PHE A 97 -20.95 -0.14 3.94
C PHE A 97 -20.19 1.18 4.21
N ASP A 98 -18.89 1.09 4.36
CA ASP A 98 -18.07 2.24 4.67
C ASP A 98 -17.06 2.49 3.53
N LEU A 99 -16.55 3.71 3.42
CA LEU A 99 -15.46 4.14 2.56
C LEU A 99 -14.49 4.96 3.40
N ASP A 100 -13.21 4.79 3.18
CA ASP A 100 -12.18 5.66 3.77
C ASP A 100 -12.23 7.03 3.08
N PHE A 101 -12.44 8.11 3.83
CA PHE A 101 -12.43 9.47 3.29
C PHE A 101 -12.19 10.53 4.35
N ARG A 102 -10.99 11.10 4.34
CA ARG A 102 -10.59 12.25 5.20
C ARG A 102 -10.72 13.59 4.47
N GLY A 103 -11.07 13.54 3.19
CA GLY A 103 -11.06 14.67 2.27
C GLY A 103 -12.14 15.72 2.52
N PRO A 104 -12.38 16.61 1.52
CA PRO A 104 -13.28 17.74 1.64
C PRO A 104 -14.73 17.40 2.00
N GLU A 105 -15.55 18.44 2.20
CA GLU A 105 -16.94 18.28 2.58
C GLU A 105 -17.75 17.61 1.47
N ILE A 106 -18.58 16.63 1.84
CA ILE A 106 -19.44 15.89 0.91
C ILE A 106 -20.72 16.69 0.70
N THR A 107 -20.98 17.04 -0.55
CA THR A 107 -22.17 17.80 -0.96
C THR A 107 -23.30 16.89 -1.44
N SER A 108 -23.00 15.70 -1.96
CA SER A 108 -24.01 14.69 -2.29
C SER A 108 -23.40 13.29 -2.35
N LEU A 109 -24.23 12.28 -2.01
CA LEU A 109 -23.87 10.86 -2.14
C LEU A 109 -25.07 10.09 -2.72
N LYS A 110 -24.78 9.20 -3.69
CA LYS A 110 -25.77 8.31 -4.31
C LYS A 110 -25.22 6.90 -4.40
N VAL A 111 -26.10 5.92 -4.25
CA VAL A 111 -25.84 4.53 -4.61
C VAL A 111 -26.74 4.15 -5.78
N GLY A 112 -26.13 3.79 -6.91
CA GLY A 112 -26.83 3.72 -8.18
C GLY A 112 -27.44 5.06 -8.57
N LYS A 113 -28.76 5.09 -8.78
CA LYS A 113 -29.51 6.32 -9.11
C LYS A 113 -30.14 7.00 -7.90
N HIS A 114 -30.05 6.41 -6.71
CA HIS A 114 -30.77 6.84 -5.54
C HIS A 114 -29.86 7.61 -4.57
N PRO A 115 -30.31 8.76 -4.02
CA PRO A 115 -29.64 9.36 -2.88
C PRO A 115 -29.53 8.34 -1.74
N ALA A 116 -28.39 8.32 -1.07
CA ALA A 116 -28.15 7.48 0.10
C ALA A 116 -27.92 8.36 1.33
N ASP A 117 -28.34 7.86 2.49
CA ASP A 117 -27.99 8.46 3.75
C ASP A 117 -26.51 8.16 4.06
N PHE A 118 -25.79 9.14 4.59
CA PHE A 118 -24.40 8.96 4.97
C PHE A 118 -24.06 9.76 6.23
N ARG A 119 -23.01 9.36 6.90
CA ARG A 119 -22.39 10.10 8.00
C ARG A 119 -20.88 9.89 7.99
N ARG A 120 -20.13 10.81 8.58
CA ARG A 120 -18.71 10.60 8.89
C ARG A 120 -18.56 10.04 10.30
N ASP A 121 -17.62 9.10 10.46
CA ASP A 121 -17.23 8.52 11.73
C ASP A 121 -15.70 8.37 11.75
N GLY A 122 -14.99 9.38 12.24
CA GLY A 122 -13.55 9.48 12.04
C GLY A 122 -13.19 9.62 10.57
N GLN A 123 -12.39 8.70 10.05
CA GLN A 123 -12.06 8.61 8.63
C GLN A 123 -13.11 7.87 7.80
N GLU A 124 -14.05 7.17 8.46
CA GLU A 124 -15.07 6.40 7.76
C GLU A 124 -16.18 7.30 7.20
N LEU A 125 -16.50 7.07 5.96
CA LEU A 125 -17.72 7.54 5.31
C LEU A 125 -18.73 6.41 5.29
N VAL A 126 -19.56 6.35 6.31
CA VAL A 126 -20.59 5.33 6.50
C VAL A 126 -21.77 5.59 5.59
N VAL A 127 -22.10 4.64 4.70
CA VAL A 127 -23.15 4.77 3.68
C VAL A 127 -24.28 3.78 3.90
N THR A 128 -25.52 4.25 3.89
CA THR A 128 -26.72 3.41 3.98
C THR A 128 -27.44 3.39 2.62
N PRO A 129 -27.24 2.35 1.79
CA PRO A 129 -27.79 2.28 0.44
C PRO A 129 -29.33 2.06 0.46
N ARG A 130 -30.01 2.64 -0.53
CA ARG A 130 -31.45 2.41 -0.78
C ARG A 130 -31.69 2.19 -2.28
N PRO A 131 -32.04 0.97 -2.72
CA PRO A 131 -32.25 -0.27 -1.95
C PRO A 131 -30.96 -0.84 -1.35
N LYS A 132 -31.11 -1.79 -0.41
CA LYS A 132 -30.01 -2.63 0.10
C LYS A 132 -29.39 -3.44 -1.03
N LEU A 133 -28.09 -3.75 -0.91
CA LEU A 133 -27.32 -4.44 -1.94
C LEU A 133 -27.27 -5.95 -1.66
N LYS A 134 -27.39 -6.76 -2.70
CA LYS A 134 -27.28 -8.22 -2.59
C LYS A 134 -25.91 -8.72 -2.96
N THR A 135 -25.49 -9.79 -2.35
CA THR A 135 -24.26 -10.53 -2.71
C THR A 135 -24.21 -10.76 -4.23
N GLY A 136 -23.06 -10.42 -4.84
CA GLY A 136 -22.82 -10.51 -6.28
C GLY A 136 -23.40 -9.36 -7.11
N GLU A 137 -24.12 -8.43 -6.49
CA GLU A 137 -24.64 -7.25 -7.19
C GLU A 137 -23.51 -6.25 -7.50
N THR A 138 -23.41 -5.85 -8.77
CA THR A 138 -22.56 -4.72 -9.16
C THR A 138 -23.32 -3.44 -8.90
N PHE A 139 -22.71 -2.51 -8.16
CA PHE A 139 -23.30 -1.23 -7.82
C PHE A 139 -22.31 -0.09 -8.05
N THR A 140 -22.82 1.13 -8.09
CA THR A 140 -21.99 2.33 -8.17
C THR A 140 -22.25 3.23 -6.97
N VAL A 141 -21.21 3.85 -6.45
CA VAL A 141 -21.30 4.92 -5.46
C VAL A 141 -20.79 6.20 -6.12
N THR A 142 -21.60 7.25 -6.10
CA THR A 142 -21.21 8.57 -6.59
C THR A 142 -21.10 9.52 -5.41
N VAL A 143 -19.91 9.99 -5.14
CA VAL A 143 -19.60 10.94 -4.06
C VAL A 143 -19.19 12.26 -4.71
N THR A 144 -19.91 13.35 -4.40
CA THR A 144 -19.54 14.71 -4.82
C THR A 144 -19.11 15.49 -3.59
N TYR A 145 -17.95 16.12 -3.67
CA TYR A 145 -17.33 16.82 -2.55
C TYR A 145 -16.56 18.06 -3.01
N ALA A 146 -16.36 19.01 -2.10
CA ALA A 146 -15.66 20.26 -2.40
C ALA A 146 -14.96 20.83 -1.17
N GLY A 147 -13.81 21.46 -1.36
CA GLY A 147 -13.03 22.11 -0.32
C GLY A 147 -11.52 21.93 -0.52
N THR A 148 -10.74 22.18 0.51
CA THR A 148 -9.29 21.98 0.49
C THR A 148 -8.98 20.57 0.97
N PRO A 149 -8.34 19.71 0.14
CA PRO A 149 -7.91 18.40 0.58
C PRO A 149 -6.84 18.53 1.68
N PRO A 150 -6.85 17.70 2.73
CA PRO A 150 -5.86 17.77 3.80
C PRO A 150 -4.51 17.14 3.41
N VAL A 151 -3.49 17.54 4.14
CA VAL A 151 -2.24 16.80 4.30
C VAL A 151 -2.44 15.83 5.47
N ILE A 152 -1.97 14.61 5.33
CA ILE A 152 -2.00 13.58 6.36
C ILE A 152 -0.60 13.44 6.94
N THR A 153 -0.50 13.15 8.23
CA THR A 153 0.76 12.84 8.92
C THR A 153 0.67 11.44 9.47
N ASP A 154 1.68 10.64 9.18
CA ASP A 154 1.78 9.24 9.56
C ASP A 154 2.47 9.01 10.90
N PRO A 155 2.43 7.78 11.47
CA PRO A 155 3.08 7.47 12.74
C PRO A 155 4.59 7.72 12.76
N ASP A 156 5.27 7.71 11.62
CA ASP A 156 6.70 8.02 11.47
C ASP A 156 6.99 9.51 11.22
N GLU A 157 5.96 10.38 11.36
CA GLU A 157 5.99 11.82 11.12
C GLU A 157 6.15 12.24 9.64
N SER A 158 6.16 11.31 8.68
CA SER A 158 6.09 11.63 7.26
C SER A 158 4.73 12.24 6.88
N ILE A 159 4.70 13.00 5.78
CA ILE A 159 3.47 13.64 5.30
C ILE A 159 3.10 13.13 3.92
N GLU A 160 1.80 12.92 3.71
CA GLU A 160 1.22 12.40 2.49
C GLU A 160 -0.15 13.01 2.17
N GLY A 161 -0.85 12.47 1.19
CA GLY A 161 -2.17 12.93 0.75
C GLY A 161 -2.07 14.03 -0.28
N TRP A 162 -2.66 15.19 -0.05
CA TRP A 162 -2.62 16.31 -0.99
C TRP A 162 -1.72 17.41 -0.48
N VAL A 163 -0.43 17.36 -0.84
CA VAL A 163 0.58 18.30 -0.36
C VAL A 163 0.71 19.46 -1.34
N PRO A 164 0.22 20.68 -1.01
CA PRO A 164 0.36 21.84 -1.88
C PRO A 164 1.82 22.21 -2.11
N THR A 165 2.17 22.48 -3.38
CA THR A 165 3.45 23.06 -3.77
C THR A 165 3.29 24.55 -4.12
N ASP A 166 4.36 25.21 -4.53
CA ASP A 166 4.31 26.63 -4.92
C ASP A 166 3.58 26.87 -6.24
N ASP A 167 3.36 25.85 -7.06
CA ASP A 167 2.67 25.94 -8.36
C ASP A 167 1.63 24.84 -8.61
N GLY A 168 1.39 23.96 -7.63
CA GLY A 168 0.48 22.84 -7.78
C GLY A 168 0.20 22.05 -6.53
N ALA A 169 0.33 20.74 -6.63
CA ALA A 169 0.29 19.80 -5.51
C ALA A 169 1.07 18.53 -5.86
N PHE A 170 1.82 18.02 -4.90
CA PHE A 170 2.47 16.72 -4.90
C PHE A 170 1.57 15.74 -4.13
N VAL A 171 1.28 14.57 -4.72
CA VAL A 171 0.23 13.69 -4.19
C VAL A 171 0.78 12.28 -3.91
N PRO A 172 1.53 12.11 -2.80
CA PRO A 172 1.93 10.79 -2.31
C PRO A 172 0.79 10.12 -1.55
N GLY A 173 0.70 8.81 -1.62
CA GLY A 173 -0.44 8.07 -1.05
C GLY A 173 -0.09 6.96 -0.07
N GLU A 174 1.17 6.65 0.17
CA GLU A 174 1.58 5.55 1.04
C GLU A 174 1.89 6.03 2.46
N PRO A 175 1.30 5.37 3.47
CA PRO A 175 0.43 4.17 3.40
C PRO A 175 -1.08 4.50 3.38
N GLN A 176 -1.51 5.74 3.67
CA GLN A 176 -2.90 6.10 3.91
C GLN A 176 -3.30 7.49 3.36
N GLY A 177 -2.58 7.96 2.33
CA GLY A 177 -2.78 9.29 1.77
C GLY A 177 -3.94 9.43 0.80
N ALA A 178 -4.37 8.35 0.16
CA ALA A 178 -5.45 8.39 -0.82
C ALA A 178 -6.77 8.97 -0.26
N PRO A 179 -7.22 8.64 0.97
CA PRO A 179 -8.43 9.19 1.56
C PRO A 179 -8.43 10.71 1.75
N ALA A 180 -7.29 11.39 1.64
CA ALA A 180 -7.21 12.85 1.69
C ALA A 180 -7.99 13.52 0.55
N TRP A 181 -8.09 12.88 -0.61
CA TRP A 181 -8.68 13.45 -1.80
C TRP A 181 -9.59 12.52 -2.59
N LEU A 182 -9.57 11.23 -2.29
CA LEU A 182 -10.28 10.16 -2.98
C LEU A 182 -11.07 9.32 -1.97
N PRO A 183 -12.42 9.35 -1.94
CA PRO A 183 -13.18 8.35 -1.19
C PRO A 183 -12.92 6.96 -1.79
N SER A 184 -12.41 6.04 -0.98
CA SER A 184 -11.87 4.77 -1.45
C SER A 184 -12.10 3.62 -0.47
N ASN A 185 -11.79 2.40 -0.90
CA ASN A 185 -11.48 1.29 -0.02
C ASN A 185 -9.95 1.26 0.11
N ASP A 186 -9.42 1.92 1.14
CA ASP A 186 -8.00 2.21 1.25
C ASP A 186 -7.22 1.05 1.88
N SER A 187 -6.96 0.06 1.05
CA SER A 187 -6.19 -1.13 1.43
C SER A 187 -5.32 -1.61 0.27
N PRO A 188 -4.10 -2.07 0.52
CA PRO A 188 -3.29 -2.74 -0.50
C PRO A 188 -3.99 -3.95 -1.14
N THR A 189 -4.99 -4.54 -0.45
CA THR A 189 -5.65 -5.77 -0.88
C THR A 189 -6.88 -5.56 -1.76
N ASP A 190 -7.38 -4.33 -1.90
CA ASP A 190 -8.50 -4.01 -2.80
C ASP A 190 -8.00 -3.18 -4.00
N LYS A 191 -7.48 -3.88 -5.01
CA LYS A 191 -6.93 -3.27 -6.22
C LYS A 191 -8.02 -3.05 -7.26
N ALA A 192 -8.01 -1.85 -7.87
CA ALA A 192 -8.97 -1.46 -8.89
C ALA A 192 -8.28 -0.77 -10.08
N THR A 193 -9.02 -0.54 -11.16
CA THR A 193 -8.58 0.33 -12.25
C THR A 193 -9.02 1.77 -11.99
N PHE A 194 -8.33 2.74 -12.60
CA PHE A 194 -8.62 4.16 -12.36
C PHE A 194 -8.71 4.96 -13.66
N THR A 195 -9.65 5.91 -13.69
CA THR A 195 -9.68 6.98 -14.67
C THR A 195 -9.69 8.32 -13.93
N PHE A 196 -8.71 9.18 -14.20
CA PHE A 196 -8.63 10.52 -13.63
C PHE A 196 -8.94 11.58 -14.70
N ARG A 197 -9.88 12.49 -14.39
CA ARG A 197 -10.28 13.62 -15.22
C ARG A 197 -10.03 14.91 -14.46
N ALA A 198 -8.87 15.50 -14.65
CA ALA A 198 -8.42 16.67 -13.89
C ALA A 198 -8.52 17.93 -14.73
N THR A 199 -9.21 18.95 -14.24
CA THR A 199 -9.34 20.26 -14.89
C THR A 199 -8.66 21.32 -14.05
N VAL A 200 -7.64 21.98 -14.61
CA VAL A 200 -6.79 22.97 -13.93
C VAL A 200 -6.72 24.28 -14.76
N PRO A 201 -6.23 25.39 -14.21
CA PRO A 201 -5.91 26.58 -14.99
C PRO A 201 -4.94 26.25 -16.14
N GLU A 202 -5.09 26.94 -17.26
CA GLU A 202 -4.16 26.83 -18.39
C GLU A 202 -2.73 27.18 -17.95
N GLY A 203 -1.76 26.35 -18.34
CA GLY A 203 -0.35 26.46 -17.89
C GLY A 203 0.02 25.47 -16.79
N VAL A 204 -0.95 24.97 -16.00
CA VAL A 204 -0.71 23.89 -15.04
C VAL A 204 -0.82 22.55 -15.76
N THR A 205 0.13 21.66 -15.53
CA THR A 205 0.11 20.27 -16.04
C THR A 205 -0.31 19.33 -14.93
N VAL A 206 -1.15 18.34 -15.27
CA VAL A 206 -1.51 17.25 -14.35
C VAL A 206 -0.95 15.96 -14.90
N VAL A 207 -0.28 15.19 -14.05
CA VAL A 207 0.29 13.88 -14.38
C VAL A 207 -0.25 12.84 -13.43
N GLY A 208 -0.96 11.84 -13.98
CA GLY A 208 -1.52 10.72 -13.22
C GLY A 208 -0.89 9.39 -13.58
N ASN A 209 -1.31 8.34 -12.88
CA ASN A 209 -0.94 6.96 -13.21
C ASN A 209 -1.44 6.57 -14.61
N GLY A 210 -0.81 5.55 -15.20
CA GLY A 210 -1.22 4.99 -16.50
C GLY A 210 -0.90 5.91 -17.68
N ARG A 211 -1.78 5.98 -18.66
CA ARG A 211 -1.58 6.67 -19.93
C ARG A 211 -2.39 7.95 -20.03
N LEU A 212 -1.81 8.99 -20.62
CA LEU A 212 -2.55 10.19 -21.01
C LEU A 212 -3.45 9.84 -22.21
N VAL A 213 -4.76 9.85 -21.99
CA VAL A 213 -5.77 9.56 -23.02
C VAL A 213 -6.11 10.83 -23.82
N SER A 214 -6.23 11.96 -23.13
CA SER A 214 -6.51 13.25 -23.80
C SER A 214 -6.06 14.44 -22.94
N LYS A 215 -5.76 15.54 -23.66
CA LYS A 215 -5.49 16.86 -23.10
C LYS A 215 -6.28 17.88 -23.93
N THR A 216 -7.18 18.63 -23.30
CA THR A 216 -8.05 19.59 -24.01
C THR A 216 -8.09 20.90 -23.26
N THR A 217 -7.74 21.99 -23.94
CA THR A 217 -7.78 23.34 -23.38
C THR A 217 -9.00 24.11 -23.92
N ALA A 218 -9.80 24.67 -23.02
CA ALA A 218 -10.94 25.51 -23.36
C ALA A 218 -11.19 26.54 -22.25
N LYS A 219 -11.52 27.77 -22.63
CA LYS A 219 -11.88 28.85 -21.69
C LYS A 219 -10.85 29.11 -20.58
N GLY A 220 -9.54 29.05 -20.89
CA GLY A 220 -8.45 29.27 -19.94
C GLY A 220 -8.23 28.14 -18.92
N ARG A 221 -8.78 26.96 -19.18
CA ARG A 221 -8.57 25.76 -18.37
C ARG A 221 -8.17 24.57 -19.25
N THR A 222 -7.38 23.66 -18.71
CA THR A 222 -6.98 22.43 -19.39
C THR A 222 -7.51 21.24 -18.62
N THR A 223 -8.15 20.32 -19.33
CA THR A 223 -8.60 19.02 -18.80
C THR A 223 -7.66 17.93 -19.31
N PHE A 224 -7.10 17.18 -18.39
CA PHE A 224 -6.30 15.97 -18.64
C PHE A 224 -7.14 14.75 -18.29
N VAL A 225 -7.07 13.71 -19.14
CA VAL A 225 -7.67 12.41 -18.86
C VAL A 225 -6.56 11.37 -18.83
N TRP A 226 -6.37 10.75 -17.68
CA TRP A 226 -5.42 9.66 -17.46
C TRP A 226 -6.18 8.36 -17.22
N ASP A 227 -5.65 7.24 -17.70
CA ASP A 227 -6.25 5.92 -17.57
C ASP A 227 -5.20 4.91 -17.09
N SER A 228 -5.42 4.35 -15.88
CA SER A 228 -4.67 3.24 -15.30
C SER A 228 -5.50 1.98 -15.45
N ALA A 229 -5.23 1.23 -16.51
CA ALA A 229 -6.02 0.08 -16.93
C ALA A 229 -5.70 -1.20 -16.17
N GLU A 230 -4.55 -1.28 -15.52
CA GLU A 230 -4.13 -2.40 -14.70
C GLU A 230 -4.54 -2.18 -13.23
N PRO A 231 -4.90 -3.25 -12.49
CA PRO A 231 -5.27 -3.15 -11.08
C PRO A 231 -4.17 -2.48 -10.24
N MET A 232 -4.55 -1.52 -9.42
CA MET A 232 -3.68 -0.70 -8.60
C MET A 232 -4.27 -0.53 -7.20
N ALA A 233 -3.44 -0.67 -6.16
CA ALA A 233 -3.81 -0.30 -4.81
C ALA A 233 -3.95 1.22 -4.67
N THR A 234 -4.80 1.68 -3.78
CA THR A 234 -5.11 3.11 -3.61
C THR A 234 -3.92 3.94 -3.20
N TYR A 235 -3.00 3.40 -2.39
CA TYR A 235 -1.80 4.11 -1.95
C TYR A 235 -0.83 4.46 -3.10
N LEU A 236 -0.92 3.78 -4.23
CA LEU A 236 -0.11 4.03 -5.43
C LEU A 236 -0.73 5.10 -6.36
N ALA A 237 -1.96 5.54 -6.06
CA ALA A 237 -2.66 6.51 -6.88
C ALA A 237 -2.08 7.92 -6.71
N THR A 238 -1.75 8.55 -7.84
CA THR A 238 -1.28 9.94 -7.86
C THR A 238 -1.89 10.74 -9.00
N VAL A 239 -2.09 12.03 -8.78
CA VAL A 239 -2.46 13.03 -9.77
C VAL A 239 -1.67 14.31 -9.52
N THR A 240 -0.36 14.20 -9.43
CA THR A 240 0.56 15.32 -9.15
C THR A 240 0.43 16.41 -10.21
N LEU A 241 0.43 17.66 -9.81
CA LEU A 241 0.18 18.79 -10.69
C LEU A 241 1.10 19.98 -10.37
N GLY A 242 1.55 20.65 -11.42
CA GLY A 242 2.50 21.76 -11.36
C GLY A 242 2.96 22.21 -12.74
N ASN A 243 4.07 22.92 -12.76
CA ASN A 243 4.75 23.31 -14.00
C ASN A 243 5.82 22.27 -14.34
N PHE A 244 5.60 21.46 -15.37
CA PHE A 244 6.49 20.37 -15.75
C PHE A 244 6.97 20.51 -17.19
N THR A 245 8.26 20.24 -17.44
CA THR A 245 8.78 19.83 -18.74
C THR A 245 8.44 18.36 -18.93
N VAL A 246 7.65 18.07 -19.96
CA VAL A 246 7.24 16.70 -20.30
C VAL A 246 8.09 16.17 -21.43
N ASN A 247 8.57 14.93 -21.28
CA ASN A 247 9.25 14.20 -22.34
C ASN A 247 8.68 12.80 -22.48
N GLU A 248 8.42 12.40 -23.72
CA GLU A 248 7.90 11.07 -24.07
C GLU A 248 8.93 10.32 -24.91
N THR A 249 9.26 9.11 -24.50
CA THR A 249 10.20 8.22 -25.16
C THR A 249 9.67 6.79 -25.16
N THR A 250 10.46 5.86 -25.67
CA THR A 250 10.12 4.43 -25.68
C THR A 250 11.39 3.64 -25.40
N THR A 251 11.31 2.62 -24.55
CA THR A 251 12.44 1.71 -24.32
C THR A 251 12.74 0.85 -25.57
N PRO A 252 13.92 0.24 -25.67
CA PRO A 252 14.24 -0.69 -26.75
C PRO A 252 13.22 -1.85 -26.91
N SER A 253 12.64 -2.34 -25.81
CA SER A 253 11.60 -3.38 -25.81
C SER A 253 10.20 -2.85 -26.15
N GLY A 254 10.03 -1.54 -26.35
CA GLY A 254 8.76 -0.94 -26.77
C GLY A 254 7.88 -0.42 -25.61
N ILE A 255 8.39 -0.32 -24.38
CA ILE A 255 7.64 0.26 -23.26
C ILE A 255 7.61 1.79 -23.42
N PRO A 256 6.43 2.44 -23.51
CA PRO A 256 6.33 3.88 -23.55
C PRO A 256 6.77 4.48 -22.19
N VAL A 257 7.55 5.55 -22.22
CA VAL A 257 8.07 6.24 -21.03
C VAL A 257 7.63 7.70 -21.05
N TYR A 258 6.88 8.11 -20.05
CA TYR A 258 6.42 9.49 -19.85
C TYR A 258 7.09 10.09 -18.63
N THR A 259 7.91 11.11 -18.82
CA THR A 259 8.56 11.82 -17.72
C THR A 259 8.06 13.24 -17.62
N ALA A 260 7.80 13.68 -16.41
CA ALA A 260 7.42 15.05 -16.09
C ALA A 260 8.40 15.58 -15.01
N VAL A 261 9.14 16.62 -15.32
CA VAL A 261 10.20 17.16 -14.46
C VAL A 261 9.98 18.65 -14.24
N ASP A 262 9.97 19.10 -12.99
CA ASP A 262 10.00 20.51 -12.67
C ASP A 262 11.22 21.17 -13.34
N PRO A 263 11.06 22.24 -14.14
CA PRO A 263 12.15 22.89 -14.84
C PRO A 263 13.34 23.27 -13.95
N ARG A 264 13.07 23.52 -12.66
CA ARG A 264 14.11 23.87 -11.67
C ARG A 264 14.99 22.66 -11.28
N LEU A 265 14.52 21.44 -11.54
CA LEU A 265 15.21 20.20 -11.20
C LEU A 265 15.78 19.45 -12.42
N GLU A 266 15.52 19.92 -13.66
CA GLU A 266 15.92 19.21 -14.89
C GLU A 266 17.42 18.87 -14.92
N ALA A 267 18.27 19.84 -14.69
CA ALA A 267 19.72 19.64 -14.76
C ALA A 267 20.22 18.62 -13.72
N GLN A 268 19.60 18.59 -12.53
CA GLN A 268 19.99 17.71 -11.44
C GLN A 268 19.43 16.30 -11.65
N SER A 269 18.28 16.18 -12.30
CA SER A 269 17.58 14.91 -12.56
C SER A 269 18.03 14.22 -13.85
N ALA A 270 18.70 14.94 -14.75
CA ALA A 270 19.00 14.48 -16.11
C ALA A 270 19.71 13.11 -16.14
N ALA A 271 20.67 12.88 -15.23
CA ALA A 271 21.41 11.63 -15.16
C ALA A 271 20.51 10.43 -14.77
N ALA A 272 19.59 10.63 -13.83
CA ALA A 272 18.67 9.58 -13.39
C ALA A 272 17.58 9.30 -14.45
N VAL A 273 16.98 10.35 -15.02
CA VAL A 273 15.98 10.26 -16.09
C VAL A 273 16.52 9.52 -17.30
N ALA A 274 17.76 9.83 -17.73
CA ALA A 274 18.39 9.18 -18.86
C ALA A 274 18.60 7.67 -18.67
N ARG A 275 18.58 7.16 -17.45
CA ARG A 275 18.78 5.74 -17.14
C ARG A 275 17.47 4.93 -17.06
N ILE A 276 16.31 5.57 -17.09
CA ILE A 276 15.01 4.88 -16.98
C ILE A 276 14.89 3.72 -17.98
N PRO A 277 15.17 3.89 -19.29
CA PRO A 277 15.06 2.79 -20.23
C PRO A 277 15.99 1.61 -19.91
N ASP A 278 17.26 1.89 -19.57
CA ASP A 278 18.25 0.85 -19.25
C ASP A 278 17.87 0.07 -17.98
N ILE A 279 17.34 0.77 -16.95
CA ILE A 279 16.87 0.17 -15.70
C ILE A 279 15.70 -0.78 -15.98
N LEU A 280 14.71 -0.32 -16.74
CA LEU A 280 13.53 -1.11 -17.10
C LEU A 280 13.92 -2.38 -17.90
N GLU A 281 14.83 -2.25 -18.87
CA GLU A 281 15.32 -3.40 -19.65
C GLU A 281 16.08 -4.41 -18.77
N PHE A 282 16.96 -3.91 -17.89
CA PHE A 282 17.69 -4.77 -16.97
C PHE A 282 16.73 -5.51 -16.03
N PHE A 283 15.81 -4.81 -15.37
CA PHE A 283 14.85 -5.43 -14.45
C PHE A 283 13.90 -6.39 -15.19
N SER A 284 13.46 -6.03 -16.39
CA SER A 284 12.67 -6.95 -17.21
C SER A 284 13.42 -8.26 -17.50
N SER A 285 14.74 -8.23 -17.65
CA SER A 285 15.56 -9.42 -17.90
C SER A 285 15.62 -10.37 -16.70
N ILE A 286 15.63 -9.83 -15.48
CA ILE A 286 15.80 -10.60 -14.24
C ILE A 286 14.51 -10.86 -13.48
N PHE A 287 13.52 -9.97 -13.57
CA PHE A 287 12.22 -10.08 -12.85
C PHE A 287 11.08 -10.59 -13.74
N GLY A 288 11.28 -10.60 -15.05
CA GLY A 288 10.24 -10.90 -16.04
C GLY A 288 9.68 -9.64 -16.71
N PRO A 289 8.78 -9.78 -17.69
CA PRO A 289 8.24 -8.66 -18.45
C PRO A 289 7.72 -7.54 -17.55
N TYR A 290 7.97 -6.29 -17.96
CA TYR A 290 7.40 -5.12 -17.29
C TYR A 290 5.87 -5.26 -17.17
N PRO A 291 5.29 -5.07 -15.97
CA PRO A 291 3.90 -5.46 -15.75
C PRO A 291 2.86 -4.54 -16.40
N TYR A 292 3.22 -3.31 -16.78
CA TYR A 292 2.28 -2.27 -17.17
C TYR A 292 2.43 -1.83 -18.63
N ASN A 293 1.44 -1.08 -19.10
CA ASN A 293 1.41 -0.55 -20.47
C ASN A 293 2.10 0.81 -20.64
N GLN A 294 2.59 1.40 -19.55
CA GLN A 294 3.26 2.69 -19.47
C GLN A 294 4.29 2.67 -18.35
N ALA A 295 5.42 3.37 -18.54
CA ALA A 295 6.40 3.68 -17.49
C ALA A 295 6.68 5.17 -17.47
N GLY A 296 7.43 5.65 -16.47
CA GLY A 296 7.84 7.04 -16.40
C GLY A 296 8.35 7.46 -15.04
N ALA A 297 8.32 8.78 -14.81
CA ALA A 297 8.64 9.40 -13.52
C ALA A 297 8.02 10.79 -13.44
N ILE A 298 7.65 11.22 -12.25
CA ILE A 298 7.26 12.60 -11.94
C ILE A 298 8.24 13.15 -10.93
N ILE A 299 8.96 14.20 -11.28
CA ILE A 299 9.97 14.83 -10.42
C ILE A 299 9.53 16.26 -10.16
N ASP A 300 9.08 16.51 -8.94
CA ASP A 300 8.55 17.79 -8.51
C ASP A 300 9.40 18.40 -7.38
N ARG A 301 9.20 19.68 -7.13
CA ARG A 301 9.81 20.37 -6.02
C ARG A 301 8.83 20.45 -4.84
N ALA A 302 8.83 19.41 -4.01
CA ALA A 302 8.01 19.28 -2.81
C ALA A 302 8.88 19.06 -1.55
N PRO A 303 9.65 20.08 -1.10
CA PRO A 303 10.68 19.89 -0.07
C PRO A 303 10.11 19.46 1.29
N ASP A 304 8.84 19.72 1.55
CA ASP A 304 8.21 19.36 2.82
C ASP A 304 7.93 17.84 2.90
N VAL A 305 7.90 17.13 1.76
CA VAL A 305 7.70 15.67 1.70
C VAL A 305 9.00 14.91 1.99
N GLY A 306 10.08 15.22 1.25
CA GLY A 306 11.42 14.72 1.56
C GLY A 306 11.73 13.28 1.15
N TYR A 307 10.83 12.57 0.47
CA TYR A 307 11.01 11.18 0.00
C TYR A 307 10.53 11.01 -1.45
N ALA A 308 10.73 9.81 -2.00
CA ALA A 308 10.17 9.34 -3.26
C ALA A 308 9.17 8.23 -2.99
N LEU A 309 8.24 8.01 -3.92
CA LEU A 309 7.23 6.98 -3.82
C LEU A 309 7.03 6.30 -5.18
N GLU A 310 6.89 4.99 -5.15
CA GLU A 310 6.78 4.10 -6.31
C GLU A 310 5.50 4.24 -7.14
N SER A 311 4.67 5.24 -6.94
CA SER A 311 3.37 5.40 -7.61
C SER A 311 3.26 4.67 -8.95
N GLN A 312 2.30 3.77 -9.09
CA GLN A 312 2.23 2.81 -10.20
C GLN A 312 2.39 3.47 -11.55
N THR A 313 3.26 2.95 -12.39
CA THR A 313 3.68 3.40 -13.72
C THR A 313 4.53 4.67 -13.76
N LYS A 314 4.46 5.54 -12.76
CA LYS A 314 5.23 6.79 -12.67
C LYS A 314 5.57 7.07 -11.22
N PRO A 315 6.66 6.51 -10.69
CA PRO A 315 7.19 6.92 -9.40
C PRO A 315 7.29 8.43 -9.29
N ILE A 316 6.99 8.96 -8.10
CA ILE A 316 7.02 10.39 -7.80
C ILE A 316 8.19 10.71 -6.91
N PHE A 317 8.86 11.82 -7.18
CA PHE A 317 10.05 12.26 -6.47
C PHE A 317 9.85 13.70 -6.00
N SER A 318 9.97 13.96 -4.71
CA SER A 318 9.82 15.30 -4.11
C SER A 318 11.04 16.22 -4.35
N SER A 319 12.09 15.68 -4.95
CA SER A 319 13.33 16.37 -5.34
C SER A 319 14.06 15.58 -6.43
N ALA A 320 15.16 16.12 -6.95
CA ALA A 320 15.97 15.43 -7.96
C ALA A 320 16.52 14.09 -7.43
N PRO A 321 16.16 12.94 -8.02
CA PRO A 321 16.62 11.64 -7.55
C PRO A 321 18.05 11.32 -7.97
N SER A 322 18.73 10.48 -7.19
CA SER A 322 19.90 9.77 -7.65
C SER A 322 19.51 8.65 -8.64
N VAL A 323 20.48 8.14 -9.42
CA VAL A 323 20.24 6.93 -10.26
C VAL A 323 19.85 5.73 -9.41
N GLY A 324 20.41 5.60 -8.20
CA GLY A 324 20.05 4.53 -7.27
C GLY A 324 18.61 4.64 -6.78
N THR A 325 18.15 5.85 -6.41
CA THR A 325 16.77 6.09 -6.02
C THR A 325 15.82 5.81 -7.20
N MET A 326 16.15 6.28 -8.40
CA MET A 326 15.37 5.97 -9.60
C MET A 326 15.26 4.45 -9.84
N ALA A 327 16.34 3.70 -9.64
CA ALA A 327 16.33 2.24 -9.79
C ALA A 327 15.49 1.57 -8.70
N HIS A 328 15.50 2.08 -7.47
CA HIS A 328 14.67 1.61 -6.37
C HIS A 328 13.18 1.74 -6.72
N GLU A 329 12.73 2.93 -7.04
CA GLU A 329 11.32 3.20 -7.36
C GLU A 329 10.83 2.44 -8.61
N LEU A 330 11.69 2.26 -9.60
CA LEU A 330 11.34 1.48 -10.79
C LEU A 330 11.27 -0.03 -10.51
N ALA A 331 12.00 -0.55 -9.52
CA ALA A 331 11.93 -1.96 -9.13
C ALA A 331 10.59 -2.30 -8.45
N HIS A 332 10.03 -1.36 -7.71
CA HIS A 332 8.73 -1.50 -7.10
C HIS A 332 7.62 -1.81 -8.09
N GLN A 333 7.76 -1.44 -9.36
CA GLN A 333 6.76 -1.76 -10.38
C GLN A 333 6.49 -3.27 -10.47
N TRP A 334 7.45 -4.12 -10.10
CA TRP A 334 7.26 -5.58 -9.95
C TRP A 334 6.91 -5.95 -8.50
N TYR A 335 7.62 -5.37 -7.50
CA TYR A 335 7.56 -5.75 -6.08
C TYR A 335 7.13 -4.54 -5.22
N GLY A 336 5.86 -4.43 -4.95
CA GLY A 336 5.16 -3.30 -4.31
C GLY A 336 3.89 -2.99 -5.08
N ASP A 337 4.00 -2.73 -6.38
CA ASP A 337 2.88 -2.33 -7.22
C ASP A 337 2.15 -3.53 -7.82
N SER A 338 2.83 -4.29 -8.70
CA SER A 338 2.21 -5.46 -9.32
C SER A 338 1.94 -6.56 -8.30
N VAL A 339 2.90 -6.84 -7.44
CA VAL A 339 2.75 -7.70 -6.27
C VAL A 339 2.80 -6.84 -5.03
N SER A 340 1.67 -6.49 -4.44
CA SER A 340 1.61 -5.70 -3.21
C SER A 340 1.52 -6.60 -1.97
N VAL A 341 1.83 -6.04 -0.81
CA VAL A 341 1.72 -6.75 0.47
C VAL A 341 0.27 -7.10 0.81
N ALA A 342 0.06 -8.20 1.52
CA ALA A 342 -1.23 -8.59 2.05
C ALA A 342 -1.59 -7.84 3.36
N LYS A 343 -0.57 -7.30 4.03
CA LYS A 343 -0.66 -6.46 5.23
C LYS A 343 0.60 -5.61 5.36
N TRP A 344 0.49 -4.46 5.98
CA TRP A 344 1.60 -3.52 6.08
C TRP A 344 2.83 -4.05 6.86
N SER A 345 2.65 -4.96 7.81
CA SER A 345 3.79 -5.59 8.49
C SER A 345 4.70 -6.41 7.56
N ASP A 346 4.22 -6.79 6.35
CA ASP A 346 5.00 -7.48 5.34
C ASP A 346 5.79 -6.54 4.39
N ILE A 347 5.89 -5.25 4.70
CA ILE A 347 6.49 -4.18 3.87
C ILE A 347 7.90 -4.48 3.36
N TRP A 348 8.67 -5.33 4.06
CA TRP A 348 9.98 -5.77 3.61
C TRP A 348 9.94 -6.49 2.25
N LEU A 349 8.77 -7.04 1.85
CA LEU A 349 8.55 -7.64 0.51
C LEU A 349 8.54 -6.58 -0.60
N ASN A 350 8.21 -5.33 -0.28
CA ASN A 350 8.35 -4.19 -1.19
C ASN A 350 9.78 -3.67 -1.08
N GLU A 351 10.14 -3.12 0.07
CA GLU A 351 11.35 -2.35 0.30
C GLU A 351 12.65 -3.17 0.22
N GLY A 352 12.62 -4.37 0.75
CA GLY A 352 13.76 -5.28 0.69
C GLY A 352 14.07 -5.71 -0.75
N PHE A 353 13.04 -5.95 -1.56
CA PHE A 353 13.21 -6.27 -2.98
C PHE A 353 13.73 -5.08 -3.78
N ALA A 354 13.17 -3.90 -3.62
CA ALA A 354 13.61 -2.68 -4.33
C ALA A 354 15.03 -2.28 -3.94
N THR A 355 15.38 -2.39 -2.66
CA THR A 355 16.75 -2.18 -2.17
C THR A 355 17.70 -3.21 -2.78
N TYR A 356 17.34 -4.49 -2.81
CA TYR A 356 18.18 -5.51 -3.42
C TYR A 356 18.31 -5.34 -4.94
N ALA A 357 17.24 -4.91 -5.62
CA ALA A 357 17.29 -4.55 -7.02
C ALA A 357 18.31 -3.43 -7.30
N THR A 358 18.39 -2.43 -6.40
CA THR A 358 19.41 -1.38 -6.48
C THR A 358 20.84 -1.94 -6.36
N TRP A 359 21.07 -2.96 -5.53
CA TRP A 359 22.39 -3.63 -5.46
C TRP A 359 22.71 -4.34 -6.76
N LEU A 360 21.74 -5.07 -7.33
CA LEU A 360 21.90 -5.76 -8.61
C LEU A 360 22.14 -4.79 -9.78
N TRP A 361 21.45 -3.64 -9.78
CA TRP A 361 21.68 -2.57 -10.75
C TRP A 361 23.08 -1.99 -10.64
N THR A 362 23.54 -1.70 -9.42
CA THR A 362 24.89 -1.19 -9.15
C THR A 362 25.95 -2.17 -9.66
N GLU A 363 25.81 -3.46 -9.37
CA GLU A 363 26.70 -4.51 -9.88
C GLU A 363 26.67 -4.59 -11.41
N HIS A 364 25.49 -4.57 -12.01
CA HIS A 364 25.30 -4.59 -13.47
C HIS A 364 26.02 -3.43 -14.18
N THR A 365 26.06 -2.26 -13.55
CA THR A 365 26.71 -1.06 -14.10
C THR A 365 28.19 -0.93 -13.73
N GLY A 366 28.81 -1.98 -13.17
CA GLY A 366 30.23 -2.05 -12.87
C GLY A 366 30.64 -1.41 -11.54
N GLY A 367 29.67 -1.14 -10.66
CA GLY A 367 29.94 -0.70 -9.29
C GLY A 367 30.20 -1.85 -8.31
N ALA A 368 29.96 -1.65 -7.02
CA ALA A 368 30.10 -2.67 -6.01
C ALA A 368 29.21 -3.87 -6.30
N THR A 369 29.73 -5.08 -6.13
CA THR A 369 28.92 -6.30 -6.24
C THR A 369 27.89 -6.37 -5.11
N ALA A 370 26.80 -7.13 -5.32
CA ALA A 370 25.81 -7.37 -4.27
C ALA A 370 26.45 -7.96 -3.00
N GLN A 371 27.46 -8.83 -3.14
CA GLN A 371 28.23 -9.36 -2.01
C GLN A 371 29.03 -8.27 -1.29
N GLN A 372 29.72 -7.38 -2.02
CA GLN A 372 30.46 -6.28 -1.41
C GLN A 372 29.53 -5.31 -0.68
N THR A 373 28.35 -5.07 -1.24
CA THR A 373 27.31 -4.23 -0.62
C THR A 373 26.76 -4.91 0.64
N PHE A 374 26.50 -6.20 0.59
CA PHE A 374 26.12 -7.01 1.74
C PHE A 374 27.15 -6.95 2.87
N ASP A 375 28.44 -7.10 2.57
CA ASP A 375 29.51 -7.10 3.56
C ASP A 375 29.86 -5.71 4.12
N SER A 376 29.30 -4.66 3.56
CA SER A 376 29.58 -3.28 3.97
C SER A 376 29.22 -2.99 5.43
N SER A 377 29.84 -1.96 6.02
CA SER A 377 29.57 -1.50 7.38
C SER A 377 28.15 -0.94 7.56
N SER A 378 27.46 -0.58 6.47
CA SER A 378 26.06 -0.16 6.47
C SER A 378 25.09 -1.33 6.50
N ASN A 379 25.54 -2.53 6.18
CA ASN A 379 24.74 -3.75 6.08
C ASN A 379 25.28 -4.84 7.04
N TYR A 380 25.60 -6.00 6.55
CA TYR A 380 26.01 -7.11 7.42
C TYR A 380 27.35 -6.85 8.17
N GLY A 381 28.24 -6.03 7.63
CA GLY A 381 29.44 -5.56 8.36
C GLY A 381 29.15 -4.69 9.59
N ARG A 382 27.91 -4.25 9.81
CA ARG A 382 27.47 -3.49 10.99
C ARG A 382 27.72 -4.25 12.28
N ALA A 383 28.12 -3.54 13.35
CA ALA A 383 28.36 -4.16 14.66
C ALA A 383 27.12 -4.91 15.18
N ALA A 384 27.32 -6.10 15.77
CA ALA A 384 26.22 -6.90 16.32
C ALA A 384 25.44 -6.21 17.45
N THR A 385 26.07 -5.23 18.10
CA THR A 385 25.47 -4.41 19.18
C THR A 385 24.62 -3.23 18.65
N SER A 386 24.56 -3.02 17.33
CA SER A 386 23.77 -1.94 16.73
C SER A 386 22.29 -2.12 17.02
N SER A 387 21.57 -1.01 17.33
CA SER A 387 20.12 -0.98 17.48
C SER A 387 19.37 -1.43 16.21
N PHE A 388 19.97 -1.29 15.04
CA PHE A 388 19.46 -1.82 13.77
C PHE A 388 19.00 -3.29 13.88
N TRP A 389 19.76 -4.14 14.63
CA TRP A 389 19.41 -5.55 14.79
C TRP A 389 18.32 -5.81 15.83
N GLN A 390 17.78 -4.76 16.47
CA GLN A 390 16.73 -4.90 17.47
C GLN A 390 15.31 -4.74 16.92
N VAL A 391 15.17 -4.34 15.66
CA VAL A 391 13.91 -4.30 14.93
C VAL A 391 13.70 -5.63 14.19
N VAL A 392 12.48 -6.15 14.20
CA VAL A 392 12.09 -7.38 13.49
C VAL A 392 11.74 -7.03 12.05
N THR A 393 12.33 -7.72 11.08
CA THR A 393 12.18 -7.36 9.65
C THR A 393 10.75 -7.53 9.13
N ALA A 394 10.08 -8.64 9.51
CA ALA A 394 8.72 -8.96 9.06
C ALA A 394 7.63 -8.47 10.04
N ASP A 395 8.00 -7.64 11.00
CA ASP A 395 7.09 -6.95 11.92
C ASP A 395 7.84 -5.77 12.57
N PRO A 396 8.17 -4.73 11.78
CA PRO A 396 8.95 -3.59 12.27
C PRO A 396 8.18 -2.70 13.25
N GLY A 397 6.85 -2.71 13.19
CA GLY A 397 5.97 -1.75 13.83
C GLY A 397 5.64 -0.56 12.91
N PRO A 398 4.52 0.13 13.15
CA PRO A 398 4.06 1.22 12.28
C PRO A 398 5.02 2.43 12.25
N GLU A 399 5.76 2.70 13.32
CA GLU A 399 6.73 3.81 13.40
C GLU A 399 8.05 3.49 12.65
N ASP A 400 8.42 2.20 12.55
CA ASP A 400 9.66 1.74 11.90
C ASP A 400 9.41 1.09 10.52
N MET A 401 8.18 1.18 10.01
CA MET A 401 7.76 0.53 8.76
C MET A 401 8.61 1.00 7.57
N PHE A 402 8.92 2.28 7.50
CA PHE A 402 9.82 2.89 6.51
C PHE A 402 11.22 3.16 7.09
N GLY A 403 11.55 2.51 8.20
CA GLY A 403 12.89 2.56 8.78
C GLY A 403 13.89 1.70 8.01
N ASN A 404 15.18 1.84 8.32
CA ASN A 404 16.27 1.16 7.61
C ASN A 404 16.20 -0.39 7.62
N VAL A 405 15.39 -1.01 8.50
CA VAL A 405 15.39 -2.46 8.68
C VAL A 405 14.62 -3.19 7.58
N PRO A 406 13.36 -2.85 7.25
CA PRO A 406 12.66 -3.45 6.12
C PRO A 406 13.47 -3.35 4.82
N TYR A 407 14.11 -2.22 4.55
CA TYR A 407 14.95 -1.97 3.38
C TYR A 407 16.22 -2.83 3.40
N ASN A 408 17.13 -2.53 4.32
CA ASN A 408 18.48 -3.08 4.29
C ASN A 408 18.53 -4.53 4.78
N ARG A 409 17.83 -4.87 5.88
CA ARG A 409 17.81 -6.26 6.36
C ARG A 409 16.93 -7.13 5.46
N GLY A 410 15.89 -6.56 4.84
CA GLY A 410 15.12 -7.20 3.77
C GLY A 410 16.03 -7.57 2.59
N ALA A 411 16.79 -6.59 2.06
CA ALA A 411 17.76 -6.84 0.98
C ALA A 411 18.84 -7.85 1.37
N MET A 412 19.35 -7.75 2.60
CA MET A 412 20.32 -8.76 3.12
C MET A 412 19.71 -10.16 3.21
N THR A 413 18.43 -10.26 3.58
CA THR A 413 17.70 -11.54 3.61
C THR A 413 17.66 -12.17 2.22
N LEU A 414 17.32 -11.38 1.20
CA LEU A 414 17.31 -11.85 -0.20
C LEU A 414 18.68 -12.27 -0.69
N HIS A 415 19.73 -11.51 -0.36
CA HIS A 415 21.10 -11.86 -0.74
C HIS A 415 21.57 -13.13 -0.03
N ALA A 416 21.33 -13.27 1.27
CA ALA A 416 21.63 -14.46 2.04
C ALA A 416 20.86 -15.70 1.52
N LEU A 417 19.58 -15.51 1.15
CA LEU A 417 18.77 -16.56 0.50
C LEU A 417 19.38 -16.99 -0.83
N ARG A 418 19.82 -16.05 -1.67
CA ARG A 418 20.53 -16.34 -2.93
C ARG A 418 21.77 -17.21 -2.69
N GLY A 419 22.58 -16.87 -1.68
CA GLY A 419 23.72 -17.70 -1.26
C GLY A 419 23.31 -19.09 -0.78
N LYS A 420 22.18 -19.20 -0.09
CA LYS A 420 21.66 -20.45 0.48
C LYS A 420 21.11 -21.43 -0.56
N ILE A 421 20.36 -20.91 -1.56
CA ILE A 421 19.67 -21.73 -2.56
C ILE A 421 20.39 -21.75 -3.91
N GLY A 422 21.33 -20.83 -4.14
CA GLY A 422 22.08 -20.66 -5.38
C GLY A 422 21.37 -19.78 -6.41
N ASP A 423 22.15 -19.21 -7.34
CA ASP A 423 21.68 -18.22 -8.31
C ASP A 423 20.51 -18.71 -9.15
N THR A 424 20.62 -19.92 -9.71
CA THR A 424 19.56 -20.45 -10.59
C THR A 424 18.22 -20.54 -9.87
N ALA A 425 18.18 -21.11 -8.67
CA ALA A 425 16.95 -21.22 -7.89
C ALA A 425 16.44 -19.84 -7.45
N PHE A 426 17.34 -18.93 -7.07
CA PHE A 426 16.97 -17.60 -6.62
C PHE A 426 16.32 -16.76 -7.74
N PHE A 427 16.97 -16.67 -8.91
CA PHE A 427 16.41 -15.89 -10.02
C PHE A 427 15.15 -16.53 -10.62
N THR A 428 15.02 -17.86 -10.55
CA THR A 428 13.75 -18.54 -10.86
C THR A 428 12.67 -18.12 -9.85
N LEU A 429 12.97 -18.19 -8.55
CA LEU A 429 12.05 -17.81 -7.49
C LEU A 429 11.48 -16.40 -7.68
N ILE A 430 12.34 -15.39 -7.81
CA ILE A 430 11.89 -14.00 -7.87
C ILE A 430 11.11 -13.72 -9.15
N LYS A 431 11.50 -14.30 -10.29
CA LYS A 431 10.76 -14.19 -11.55
C LYS A 431 9.38 -14.85 -11.46
N ASP A 432 9.31 -16.07 -10.93
CA ASP A 432 8.06 -16.81 -10.75
C ASP A 432 7.14 -16.10 -9.74
N TRP A 433 7.72 -15.52 -8.68
CA TRP A 433 7.00 -14.73 -7.69
C TRP A 433 6.27 -13.55 -8.34
N ALA A 434 6.99 -12.72 -9.10
CA ALA A 434 6.40 -11.59 -9.82
C ALA A 434 5.31 -12.03 -10.81
N ALA A 435 5.48 -13.17 -11.49
CA ALA A 435 4.53 -13.67 -12.46
C ALA A 435 3.27 -14.28 -11.81
N GLN A 436 3.43 -15.07 -10.73
CA GLN A 436 2.33 -15.79 -10.06
C GLN A 436 1.42 -14.88 -9.26
N HIS A 437 1.97 -13.82 -8.68
CA HIS A 437 1.22 -12.85 -7.88
C HIS A 437 0.91 -11.55 -8.62
N ARG A 438 1.11 -11.53 -9.94
CA ARG A 438 0.88 -10.34 -10.77
C ARG A 438 -0.49 -9.74 -10.54
N TYR A 439 -0.52 -8.44 -10.23
CA TYR A 439 -1.71 -7.64 -9.89
C TYR A 439 -2.47 -8.11 -8.64
N GLY A 440 -1.85 -8.95 -7.83
CA GLY A 440 -2.41 -9.46 -6.60
C GLY A 440 -1.61 -9.04 -5.37
N ASN A 441 -1.84 -9.77 -4.29
CA ASN A 441 -1.20 -9.54 -2.99
C ASN A 441 -0.49 -10.82 -2.54
N ALA A 442 0.52 -10.65 -1.70
CA ALA A 442 1.24 -11.76 -1.13
C ALA A 442 1.79 -11.44 0.26
N SER A 443 1.98 -12.48 1.06
CA SER A 443 2.50 -12.38 2.43
C SER A 443 3.92 -12.95 2.53
N THR A 444 4.60 -12.65 3.65
CA THR A 444 5.87 -13.29 4.01
C THR A 444 5.76 -14.82 4.04
N ALA A 445 4.62 -15.37 4.48
CA ALA A 445 4.43 -16.82 4.51
C ALA A 445 4.37 -17.42 3.09
N ASP A 446 3.71 -16.74 2.14
CA ASP A 446 3.66 -17.16 0.74
C ASP A 446 5.06 -17.14 0.12
N PHE A 447 5.87 -16.11 0.42
CA PHE A 447 7.25 -16.03 -0.08
C PHE A 447 8.14 -17.16 0.45
N ILE A 448 8.04 -17.47 1.74
CA ILE A 448 8.76 -18.61 2.36
C ILE A 448 8.38 -19.91 1.66
N GLN A 449 7.09 -20.16 1.47
CA GLN A 449 6.60 -21.35 0.79
C GLN A 449 7.12 -21.44 -0.66
N ALA A 450 7.12 -20.33 -1.40
CA ALA A 450 7.64 -20.27 -2.75
C ALA A 450 9.15 -20.58 -2.79
N ALA A 451 9.93 -20.02 -1.84
CA ALA A 451 11.37 -20.28 -1.73
C ALA A 451 11.69 -21.74 -1.42
N GLU A 452 10.97 -22.36 -0.49
CA GLU A 452 11.09 -23.78 -0.16
C GLU A 452 10.75 -24.67 -1.35
N LYS A 453 9.65 -24.35 -2.05
CA LYS A 453 9.20 -25.09 -3.23
C LYS A 453 10.22 -25.06 -4.37
N VAL A 454 10.78 -23.90 -4.69
CA VAL A 454 11.73 -23.73 -5.81
C VAL A 454 13.09 -24.37 -5.45
N SER A 455 13.53 -24.25 -4.20
CA SER A 455 14.85 -24.74 -3.78
C SER A 455 14.84 -26.23 -3.38
N GLY A 456 13.68 -26.79 -3.03
CA GLY A 456 13.56 -28.11 -2.43
C GLY A 456 14.19 -28.23 -1.04
N LYS A 457 14.40 -27.09 -0.35
CA LYS A 457 15.06 -27.03 0.98
C LYS A 457 14.06 -26.61 2.04
N ASP A 458 14.22 -27.10 3.27
CA ASP A 458 13.61 -26.50 4.45
C ASP A 458 14.38 -25.22 4.79
N LEU A 459 13.67 -24.09 4.70
CA LEU A 459 14.22 -22.75 4.94
C LEU A 459 13.67 -22.10 6.20
N LYS A 460 12.88 -22.83 7.00
CA LYS A 460 12.26 -22.29 8.21
C LYS A 460 13.31 -21.65 9.15
N ALA A 461 14.35 -22.38 9.51
CA ALA A 461 15.39 -21.86 10.42
C ALA A 461 16.14 -20.67 9.82
N PHE A 462 16.29 -20.61 8.50
CA PHE A 462 16.88 -19.48 7.80
C PHE A 462 16.01 -18.24 7.95
N PHE A 463 14.73 -18.33 7.61
CA PHE A 463 13.83 -17.18 7.69
C PHE A 463 13.53 -16.77 9.15
N ASP A 464 13.51 -17.71 10.08
CA ASP A 464 13.34 -17.40 11.50
C ASP A 464 14.40 -16.39 11.99
N VAL A 465 15.68 -16.57 11.64
CA VAL A 465 16.75 -15.67 12.10
C VAL A 465 16.82 -14.36 11.30
N TRP A 466 16.41 -14.36 10.04
CA TRP A 466 16.48 -13.16 9.21
C TRP A 466 15.27 -12.25 9.34
N LEU A 467 14.07 -12.82 9.44
CA LEU A 467 12.81 -12.09 9.38
C LEU A 467 12.12 -11.92 10.73
N PHE A 468 12.19 -12.93 11.62
CA PHE A 468 11.34 -12.96 12.81
C PHE A 468 12.09 -12.79 14.13
N GLN A 469 13.43 -12.85 14.13
CA GLN A 469 14.23 -12.70 15.35
C GLN A 469 14.98 -11.39 15.38
N LYS A 470 15.12 -10.84 16.59
CA LYS A 470 16.05 -9.76 16.88
C LYS A 470 17.48 -10.29 16.92
N GLY A 471 18.45 -9.42 16.71
CA GLY A 471 19.86 -9.75 16.71
C GLY A 471 20.43 -9.96 15.30
N LYS A 472 21.76 -9.83 15.21
CA LYS A 472 22.50 -10.08 13.96
C LYS A 472 22.55 -11.59 13.71
N PRO A 473 22.06 -12.11 12.57
CA PRO A 473 22.21 -13.53 12.22
C PRO A 473 23.67 -13.96 12.27
N ALA A 474 24.00 -14.99 13.06
CA ALA A 474 25.38 -15.47 13.21
C ALA A 474 25.71 -16.62 12.24
N SER A 475 24.70 -17.42 11.88
CA SER A 475 24.78 -18.52 10.92
C SER A 475 23.41 -18.75 10.27
N TRP A 476 23.37 -19.14 9.02
CA TRP A 476 22.14 -19.43 8.26
C TRP A 476 22.33 -20.43 7.12
#